data_8e94327ef23bd88e97267441e3888bd1
#
_entry.id   8e94327ef23bd88e97267441e3888bd1
#
_cell.length_a   1.000
_cell.length_b   1.000
_cell.length_c   1.000
_cell.angle_alpha   90.00
_cell.angle_beta   90.00
_cell.angle_gamma   90.00
#
_symmetry.space_group_name_H-M   'P 1'
#
loop_
_entity.id
_entity.type
_entity.pdbx_description
1 polymer ?
#
loop_
_entity_poly.entity_id
_entity_poly.type
_entity_poly.pdbx_seq_one_letter_code
_entity_poly.pdbx_strand_id
1 'polypeptide(L)'
;MLFLFFIFICIVSGTTFMLAPYGQTGVLLFILLLFVGAVGLFFGTIASLGVTLVLYFVIGSSYFWATLPASIVIQTEIPFFLLVIWMTGLLVTALLSGVCATRVTILFRQKELLEEQIRTVVATDPITGFDNASRLMFELEAEFSRSKRYSRTFSFLMFKMRNYDQFRQLYGEMEERRLLHHLSERIYAHTRKSDMRFRVDKDTFAIILTDTPFEHVHIVQEKIDEDIRTFRLRNNKLVTLTFDYGDSHFDDTLENYEDIFVDAKEQVDQNVS
;
A
#
# COMPACT_ATOMS: atom_id res chain seq x y z
N MET A 1 23.48 0.81 -0.98
CA MET A 1 22.82 1.34 0.23
C MET A 1 23.69 1.18 1.47
N LEU A 2 24.10 -0.03 1.83
CA LEU A 2 24.99 -0.30 2.98
C LEU A 2 26.27 0.54 2.97
N PHE A 3 26.89 0.76 1.82
CA PHE A 3 28.13 1.57 1.69
C PHE A 3 27.91 3.05 2.04
N LEU A 4 26.79 3.66 1.59
CA LEU A 4 26.45 5.05 1.93
C LEU A 4 26.13 5.20 3.43
N PHE A 5 25.45 4.22 4.00
CA PHE A 5 25.17 4.18 5.43
C PHE A 5 26.46 4.02 6.27
N PHE A 6 27.38 3.18 5.80
CA PHE A 6 28.69 3.04 6.43
C PHE A 6 29.49 4.34 6.39
N ILE A 7 29.54 5.05 5.25
CA ILE A 7 30.20 6.36 5.15
C ILE A 7 29.56 7.36 6.11
N PHE A 8 28.23 7.39 6.19
CA PHE A 8 27.52 8.26 7.12
C PHE A 8 27.92 8.00 8.58
N ILE A 9 27.95 6.73 9.00
CA ILE A 9 28.39 6.35 10.35
C ILE A 9 29.86 6.77 10.59
N CYS A 10 30.74 6.56 9.63
CA CYS A 10 32.14 6.96 9.76
C CYS A 10 32.30 8.48 9.94
N ILE A 11 31.53 9.29 9.20
CA ILE A 11 31.57 10.76 9.32
C ILE A 11 31.05 11.19 10.69
N VAL A 12 29.90 10.66 11.11
CA VAL A 12 29.31 10.96 12.42
C VAL A 12 30.26 10.55 13.56
N SER A 13 30.83 9.36 13.49
CA SER A 13 31.77 8.85 14.48
C SER A 13 33.09 9.65 14.51
N GLY A 14 33.65 9.99 13.36
CA GLY A 14 34.89 10.80 13.24
C GLY A 14 34.69 12.21 13.77
N THR A 15 33.56 12.87 13.44
CA THR A 15 33.26 14.21 13.97
C THR A 15 33.01 14.18 15.47
N THR A 16 32.35 13.13 16.02
CA THR A 16 32.18 12.96 17.46
C THR A 16 33.51 12.88 18.19
N PHE A 17 34.40 12.05 17.69
CA PHE A 17 35.75 11.90 18.29
C PHE A 17 36.53 13.20 18.27
N MET A 18 36.46 13.97 17.18
CA MET A 18 37.16 15.29 17.09
C MET A 18 36.55 16.38 17.99
N LEU A 19 35.22 16.32 18.25
CA LEU A 19 34.52 17.33 19.06
C LEU A 19 34.53 17.01 20.55
N ALA A 20 34.78 15.77 20.94
CA ALA A 20 34.77 15.31 22.33
C ALA A 20 35.64 16.15 23.31
N PRO A 21 36.85 16.65 22.94
CA PRO A 21 37.65 17.44 23.85
C PRO A 21 37.10 18.83 24.22
N TYR A 22 36.11 19.34 23.45
CA TYR A 22 35.59 20.71 23.56
C TYR A 22 34.32 20.83 24.43
N GLY A 23 34.03 19.84 25.28
CA GLY A 23 33.00 19.87 26.29
C GLY A 23 31.60 20.22 25.74
N GLN A 24 30.93 21.21 26.35
CA GLN A 24 29.57 21.58 26.00
C GLN A 24 29.43 22.09 24.55
N THR A 25 30.40 22.84 24.07
CA THR A 25 30.39 23.37 22.69
C THR A 25 30.52 22.25 21.65
N GLY A 26 31.34 21.23 21.92
CA GLY A 26 31.47 20.06 21.08
C GLY A 26 30.18 19.26 21.00
N VAL A 27 29.49 19.07 22.14
CA VAL A 27 28.19 18.41 22.22
C VAL A 27 27.13 19.14 21.41
N LEU A 28 27.07 20.47 21.51
CA LEU A 28 26.11 21.29 20.76
C LEU A 28 26.33 21.15 19.23
N LEU A 29 27.58 21.24 18.77
CA LEU A 29 27.91 21.07 17.36
C LEU A 29 27.56 19.65 16.84
N PHE A 30 27.73 18.64 17.68
CA PHE A 30 27.34 17.27 17.35
C PHE A 30 25.81 17.12 17.22
N ILE A 31 25.04 17.70 18.14
CA ILE A 31 23.57 17.71 18.07
C ILE A 31 23.07 18.38 16.79
N LEU A 32 23.68 19.50 16.39
CA LEU A 32 23.34 20.19 15.14
C LEU A 32 23.66 19.32 13.90
N LEU A 33 24.75 18.55 13.92
CA LEU A 33 25.06 17.60 12.84
C LEU A 33 24.01 16.49 12.75
N LEU A 34 23.60 15.92 13.87
CA LEU A 34 22.52 14.91 13.90
C LEU A 34 21.19 15.48 13.44
N PHE A 35 20.88 16.72 13.82
CA PHE A 35 19.67 17.42 13.42
C PHE A 35 19.61 17.59 11.89
N VAL A 36 20.69 18.05 11.25
CA VAL A 36 20.78 18.15 9.78
C VAL A 36 20.59 16.79 9.12
N GLY A 37 21.22 15.74 9.68
CA GLY A 37 21.04 14.37 9.20
C GLY A 37 19.57 13.90 9.27
N ALA A 38 18.90 14.18 10.39
CA ALA A 38 17.49 13.86 10.56
C ALA A 38 16.61 14.63 9.56
N VAL A 39 16.82 15.94 9.40
CA VAL A 39 16.09 16.74 8.40
C VAL A 39 16.28 16.16 6.99
N GLY A 40 17.49 15.72 6.63
CA GLY A 40 17.77 15.10 5.34
C GLY A 40 17.03 13.78 5.13
N LEU A 41 16.90 12.96 6.17
CA LEU A 41 16.18 11.69 6.10
C LEU A 41 14.64 11.87 5.98
N PHE A 42 14.07 12.85 6.68
CA PHE A 42 12.62 13.06 6.69
C PHE A 42 12.12 13.99 5.59
N PHE A 43 12.87 15.06 5.29
CA PHE A 43 12.42 16.12 4.37
C PHE A 43 13.24 16.18 3.07
N GLY A 44 14.27 15.33 2.93
CA GLY A 44 15.06 15.20 1.72
C GLY A 44 16.20 16.22 1.60
N THR A 45 16.90 16.14 0.45
CA THR A 45 18.17 16.87 0.20
C THR A 45 18.01 18.38 0.23
N ILE A 46 16.93 18.92 -0.34
CA ILE A 46 16.75 20.38 -0.46
C ILE A 46 16.57 21.01 0.93
N ALA A 47 15.75 20.39 1.78
CA ALA A 47 15.51 20.88 3.13
C ALA A 47 16.78 20.84 4.00
N SER A 48 17.53 19.74 3.95
CA SER A 48 18.78 19.60 4.72
C SER A 48 19.86 20.59 4.27
N LEU A 49 20.00 20.85 2.98
CA LEU A 49 20.91 21.87 2.45
C LEU A 49 20.48 23.29 2.87
N GLY A 50 19.17 23.58 2.87
CA GLY A 50 18.64 24.86 3.35
C GLY A 50 18.99 25.09 4.83
N VAL A 51 18.76 24.10 5.68
CA VAL A 51 19.15 24.16 7.11
C VAL A 51 20.66 24.32 7.27
N THR A 52 21.45 23.58 6.51
CA THR A 52 22.92 23.69 6.53
C THR A 52 23.40 25.10 6.17
N LEU A 53 22.80 25.72 5.16
CA LEU A 53 23.12 27.10 4.76
C LEU A 53 22.82 28.12 5.87
N VAL A 54 21.67 27.96 6.53
CA VAL A 54 21.31 28.81 7.70
C VAL A 54 22.30 28.63 8.84
N LEU A 55 22.68 27.39 9.16
CA LEU A 55 23.68 27.10 10.19
C LEU A 55 25.05 27.68 9.83
N TYR A 56 25.45 27.62 8.59
CA TYR A 56 26.70 28.24 8.12
C TYR A 56 26.70 29.74 8.34
N PHE A 57 25.60 30.40 8.01
CA PHE A 57 25.47 31.84 8.23
C PHE A 57 25.51 32.21 9.71
N VAL A 58 24.75 31.52 10.54
CA VAL A 58 24.64 31.80 11.99
C VAL A 58 25.96 31.54 12.71
N ILE A 59 26.55 30.36 12.50
CA ILE A 59 27.79 29.96 13.20
C ILE A 59 28.99 30.70 12.65
N GLY A 60 29.08 30.87 11.33
CA GLY A 60 30.14 31.60 10.68
C GLY A 60 30.15 33.08 11.10
N SER A 61 29.00 33.74 11.16
CA SER A 61 28.90 35.13 11.62
C SER A 61 29.24 35.27 13.11
N SER A 62 28.76 34.35 13.96
CA SER A 62 29.06 34.36 15.38
C SER A 62 30.57 34.18 15.64
N TYR A 63 31.19 33.27 14.92
CA TYR A 63 32.67 33.06 14.99
C TYR A 63 33.44 34.30 14.52
N PHE A 64 33.02 34.94 13.43
CA PHE A 64 33.63 36.19 12.92
C PHE A 64 33.54 37.31 13.96
N TRP A 65 32.34 37.52 14.59
CA TRP A 65 32.20 38.50 15.66
C TRP A 65 33.07 38.22 16.88
N ALA A 66 33.23 36.97 17.26
CA ALA A 66 34.05 36.57 18.40
C ALA A 66 35.56 36.78 18.17
N THR A 67 36.03 36.86 16.93
CA THR A 67 37.45 37.11 16.58
C THR A 67 37.78 38.57 16.46
N LEU A 68 36.82 39.50 16.47
CA LEU A 68 37.07 40.95 16.44
C LEU A 68 37.67 41.45 17.77
N PRO A 69 38.69 42.34 17.73
CA PRO A 69 39.42 42.80 18.92
C PRO A 69 38.58 43.58 19.93
N ALA A 70 37.39 44.05 19.54
CA ALA A 70 36.48 44.78 20.39
C ALA A 70 35.44 43.89 21.10
N SER A 71 35.40 42.61 20.85
CA SER A 71 34.45 41.69 21.46
C SER A 71 34.93 41.21 22.82
N ILE A 72 34.29 41.73 23.88
CA ILE A 72 34.66 41.48 25.28
C ILE A 72 34.21 40.07 25.77
N VAL A 73 33.53 39.25 24.97
CA VAL A 73 32.63 38.25 25.60
C VAL A 73 32.79 36.81 25.20
N ILE A 74 33.44 36.46 24.07
CA ILE A 74 33.46 35.03 23.68
C ILE A 74 34.89 34.62 23.26
N GLN A 75 35.65 34.02 24.18
CA GLN A 75 36.84 33.21 23.80
C GLN A 75 36.30 31.92 23.13
N THR A 76 36.49 31.84 21.83
CA THR A 76 36.17 30.58 21.10
C THR A 76 37.24 29.53 21.44
N GLU A 77 36.86 28.53 22.20
CA GLU A 77 37.73 27.38 22.53
C GLU A 77 38.05 26.51 21.31
N ILE A 78 37.26 26.65 20.22
CA ILE A 78 37.35 25.82 19.02
C ILE A 78 38.30 26.45 17.99
N PRO A 79 39.39 25.77 17.57
CA PRO A 79 40.27 26.25 16.52
C PRO A 79 39.56 26.35 15.17
N PHE A 80 39.92 27.36 14.37
CA PHE A 80 39.30 27.63 13.06
C PHE A 80 39.33 26.43 12.11
N PHE A 81 40.41 25.67 12.08
CA PHE A 81 40.49 24.48 11.20
C PHE A 81 39.43 23.40 11.59
N LEU A 82 39.14 23.24 12.88
CA LEU A 82 38.14 22.30 13.35
C LEU A 82 36.72 22.71 12.98
N LEU A 83 36.44 24.01 13.02
CA LEU A 83 35.19 24.57 12.53
C LEU A 83 34.99 24.28 11.04
N VAL A 84 36.03 24.46 10.23
CA VAL A 84 36.00 24.15 8.79
C VAL A 84 35.72 22.66 8.53
N ILE A 85 36.39 21.76 9.28
CA ILE A 85 36.15 20.31 9.18
C ILE A 85 34.72 19.98 9.55
N TRP A 86 34.19 20.58 10.62
CA TRP A 86 32.80 20.37 11.03
C TRP A 86 31.79 20.89 10.00
N MET A 87 32.01 22.07 9.42
CA MET A 87 31.16 22.60 8.34
C MET A 87 31.18 21.68 7.12
N THR A 88 32.34 21.18 6.69
CA THR A 88 32.41 20.20 5.60
C THR A 88 31.67 18.90 5.96
N GLY A 89 31.77 18.45 7.21
CA GLY A 89 31.00 17.32 7.74
C GLY A 89 29.47 17.51 7.67
N LEU A 90 28.99 18.71 8.01
CA LEU A 90 27.57 19.07 7.87
C LEU A 90 27.10 18.97 6.41
N LEU A 91 27.85 19.52 5.47
CA LEU A 91 27.50 19.48 4.05
C LEU A 91 27.41 18.04 3.53
N VAL A 92 28.42 17.23 3.86
CA VAL A 92 28.43 15.81 3.45
C VAL A 92 27.27 15.04 4.11
N THR A 93 26.99 15.29 5.38
CA THR A 93 25.85 14.69 6.09
C THR A 93 24.52 15.06 5.44
N ALA A 94 24.32 16.35 5.09
CA ALA A 94 23.12 16.83 4.43
C ALA A 94 22.90 16.15 3.07
N LEU A 95 23.96 16.00 2.26
CA LEU A 95 23.91 15.35 0.96
C LEU A 95 23.64 13.85 1.10
N LEU A 96 24.36 13.16 1.97
CA LEU A 96 24.23 11.71 2.14
C LEU A 96 22.84 11.32 2.69
N SER A 97 22.36 12.03 3.72
CA SER A 97 21.05 11.76 4.31
C SER A 97 19.92 11.97 3.31
N GLY A 98 19.97 13.04 2.53
CA GLY A 98 18.97 13.34 1.50
C GLY A 98 19.00 12.34 0.33
N VAL A 99 20.18 11.92 -0.13
CA VAL A 99 20.31 10.86 -1.15
C VAL A 99 19.76 9.54 -0.62
N CYS A 100 20.06 9.18 0.64
CA CYS A 100 19.52 7.98 1.25
C CYS A 100 17.98 8.01 1.28
N ALA A 101 17.38 9.12 1.70
CA ALA A 101 15.92 9.29 1.72
C ALA A 101 15.30 9.10 0.33
N THR A 102 15.87 9.73 -0.69
CA THR A 102 15.39 9.60 -2.07
C THR A 102 15.49 8.16 -2.57
N ARG A 103 16.59 7.46 -2.29
CA ARG A 103 16.75 6.04 -2.69
C ARG A 103 15.75 5.13 -2.00
N VAL A 104 15.49 5.34 -0.71
CA VAL A 104 14.48 4.58 0.05
C VAL A 104 13.10 4.78 -0.57
N THR A 105 12.70 6.02 -0.84
CA THR A 105 11.41 6.35 -1.45
C THR A 105 11.24 5.69 -2.83
N ILE A 106 12.29 5.73 -3.68
CA ILE A 106 12.26 5.08 -5.00
C ILE A 106 12.07 3.57 -4.86
N LEU A 107 12.79 2.92 -3.94
CA LEU A 107 12.66 1.47 -3.73
C LEU A 107 11.26 1.07 -3.26
N PHE A 108 10.64 1.84 -2.36
CA PHE A 108 9.25 1.61 -1.94
C PHE A 108 8.28 1.74 -3.11
N ARG A 109 8.39 2.79 -3.93
CA ARG A 109 7.56 2.96 -5.12
C ARG A 109 7.74 1.82 -6.14
N GLN A 110 8.97 1.40 -6.37
CA GLN A 110 9.23 0.27 -7.27
C GLN A 110 8.63 -1.03 -6.75
N LYS A 111 8.69 -1.26 -5.44
CA LYS A 111 8.05 -2.42 -4.81
C LYS A 111 6.53 -2.40 -5.01
N GLU A 112 5.89 -1.26 -4.75
CA GLU A 112 4.43 -1.10 -4.96
C GLU A 112 4.03 -1.36 -6.42
N LEU A 113 4.76 -0.78 -7.38
CA LEU A 113 4.51 -1.01 -8.81
C LEU A 113 4.70 -2.47 -9.21
N LEU A 114 5.71 -3.14 -8.65
CA LEU A 114 5.95 -4.55 -8.94
C LEU A 114 4.86 -5.45 -8.36
N GLU A 115 4.37 -5.15 -7.15
CA GLU A 115 3.25 -5.84 -6.53
C GLU A 115 1.95 -5.65 -7.33
N GLU A 116 1.71 -4.46 -7.87
CA GLU A 116 0.58 -4.18 -8.75
C GLU A 116 0.69 -4.94 -10.08
N GLN A 117 1.87 -4.97 -10.70
CA GLN A 117 2.12 -5.75 -11.91
C GLN A 117 1.93 -7.26 -11.67
N ILE A 118 2.39 -7.79 -10.55
CA ILE A 118 2.20 -9.20 -10.19
C ILE A 118 0.70 -9.49 -10.02
N ARG A 119 -0.06 -8.61 -9.38
CA ARG A 119 -1.52 -8.77 -9.22
C ARG A 119 -2.26 -8.81 -10.57
N THR A 120 -1.81 -8.07 -11.56
CA THR A 120 -2.42 -8.08 -12.90
C THR A 120 -2.00 -9.28 -13.75
N VAL A 121 -0.79 -9.81 -13.56
CA VAL A 121 -0.27 -10.98 -14.30
C VAL A 121 -0.73 -12.30 -13.69
N VAL A 122 -0.89 -12.38 -12.36
CA VAL A 122 -1.46 -13.57 -11.71
C VAL A 122 -2.97 -13.44 -11.76
N ALA A 123 -3.56 -14.06 -12.80
CA ALA A 123 -5.00 -14.03 -13.04
C ALA A 123 -5.84 -14.63 -11.89
N THR A 124 -5.22 -15.42 -11.00
CA THR A 124 -5.91 -16.23 -9.99
C THR A 124 -5.55 -15.78 -8.56
N ASP A 125 -6.53 -15.60 -7.71
CA ASP A 125 -6.36 -15.33 -6.27
C ASP A 125 -5.83 -16.58 -5.54
N PRO A 126 -4.69 -16.49 -4.82
CA PRO A 126 -4.03 -17.68 -4.24
C PRO A 126 -4.79 -18.31 -3.05
N ILE A 127 -5.77 -17.63 -2.47
CA ILE A 127 -6.53 -18.12 -1.31
C ILE A 127 -7.79 -18.84 -1.77
N THR A 128 -8.53 -18.22 -2.70
CA THR A 128 -9.81 -18.74 -3.17
C THR A 128 -9.68 -19.62 -4.41
N GLY A 129 -8.59 -19.48 -5.16
CA GLY A 129 -8.44 -20.11 -6.47
C GLY A 129 -9.32 -19.50 -7.56
N PHE A 130 -10.04 -18.40 -7.27
CA PHE A 130 -10.87 -17.68 -8.23
C PHE A 130 -10.00 -16.74 -9.07
N ASP A 131 -10.48 -16.42 -10.26
CA ASP A 131 -9.82 -15.42 -11.08
C ASP A 131 -10.01 -14.00 -10.50
N ASN A 132 -9.15 -13.07 -10.88
CA ASN A 132 -9.16 -11.70 -10.38
C ASN A 132 -10.09 -10.77 -11.19
N ALA A 133 -10.22 -9.51 -10.76
CA ALA A 133 -11.04 -8.49 -11.43
C ALA A 133 -10.62 -8.23 -12.88
N SER A 134 -9.32 -8.26 -13.20
CA SER A 134 -8.83 -8.05 -14.57
C SER A 134 -9.27 -9.20 -15.49
N ARG A 135 -9.23 -10.42 -14.99
CA ARG A 135 -9.70 -11.60 -15.73
C ARG A 135 -11.22 -11.57 -15.89
N LEU A 136 -11.96 -11.11 -14.87
CA LEU A 136 -13.41 -10.91 -14.95
C LEU A 136 -13.79 -10.06 -16.17
N MET A 137 -13.19 -8.88 -16.33
CA MET A 137 -13.56 -7.96 -17.42
C MET A 137 -13.27 -8.59 -18.78
N PHE A 138 -12.15 -9.30 -18.91
CA PHE A 138 -11.80 -10.02 -20.12
C PHE A 138 -12.80 -11.13 -20.46
N GLU A 139 -13.17 -11.95 -19.48
CA GLU A 139 -14.13 -13.05 -19.70
C GLU A 139 -15.56 -12.54 -19.94
N LEU A 140 -15.93 -11.45 -19.27
CA LEU A 140 -17.24 -10.81 -19.46
C LEU A 140 -17.38 -10.26 -20.90
N GLU A 141 -16.35 -9.60 -21.42
CA GLU A 141 -16.30 -9.15 -22.82
C GLU A 141 -16.39 -10.33 -23.80
N ALA A 142 -15.63 -11.39 -23.51
CA ALA A 142 -15.63 -12.59 -24.35
C ALA A 142 -17.00 -13.29 -24.36
N GLU A 143 -17.65 -13.42 -23.19
CA GLU A 143 -18.97 -14.05 -23.10
C GLU A 143 -20.06 -13.18 -23.71
N PHE A 144 -20.01 -11.84 -23.53
CA PHE A 144 -20.89 -10.89 -24.19
C PHE A 144 -20.80 -11.02 -25.73
N SER A 145 -19.57 -11.02 -26.28
CA SER A 145 -19.34 -11.19 -27.72
C SER A 145 -19.82 -12.53 -28.24
N ARG A 146 -19.66 -13.60 -27.44
CA ARG A 146 -20.13 -14.95 -27.75
C ARG A 146 -21.63 -15.02 -27.75
N SER A 147 -22.31 -14.46 -26.76
CA SER A 147 -23.76 -14.42 -26.64
C SER A 147 -24.41 -13.63 -27.77
N LYS A 148 -23.86 -12.49 -28.10
CA LYS A 148 -24.31 -11.66 -29.25
C LYS A 148 -24.18 -12.40 -30.59
N ARG A 149 -23.11 -13.21 -30.78
CA ARG A 149 -22.89 -13.98 -32.03
C ARG A 149 -23.78 -15.19 -32.18
N TYR A 150 -24.03 -15.90 -31.07
CA TYR A 150 -24.69 -17.22 -31.09
C TYR A 150 -26.09 -17.21 -30.50
N SER A 151 -26.64 -16.02 -30.18
CA SER A 151 -27.95 -15.85 -29.54
C SER A 151 -28.09 -16.71 -28.28
N ARG A 152 -27.01 -16.71 -27.46
CA ARG A 152 -27.00 -17.38 -26.16
C ARG A 152 -27.28 -16.39 -25.05
N THR A 153 -27.72 -16.89 -23.93
CA THR A 153 -27.92 -16.06 -22.73
C THR A 153 -26.86 -16.39 -21.69
N PHE A 154 -26.48 -15.38 -20.91
CA PHE A 154 -25.73 -15.57 -19.67
C PHE A 154 -26.23 -14.57 -18.62
N SER A 155 -25.99 -14.89 -17.39
CA SER A 155 -26.28 -14.00 -16.26
C SER A 155 -25.03 -13.74 -15.46
N PHE A 156 -25.02 -12.60 -14.79
CA PHE A 156 -23.92 -12.15 -13.95
C PHE A 156 -24.43 -11.94 -12.52
N LEU A 157 -23.76 -12.54 -11.55
CA LEU A 157 -24.07 -12.41 -10.13
C LEU A 157 -22.88 -11.84 -9.40
N MET A 158 -23.05 -10.75 -8.68
CA MET A 158 -22.04 -10.15 -7.80
C MET A 158 -22.55 -10.18 -6.36
N PHE A 159 -21.67 -10.39 -5.40
CA PHE A 159 -21.99 -10.30 -3.99
C PHE A 159 -20.82 -9.85 -3.15
N LYS A 160 -21.13 -9.10 -2.08
CA LYS A 160 -20.17 -8.47 -1.20
C LYS A 160 -20.46 -8.82 0.24
N MET A 161 -19.44 -9.25 0.98
CA MET A 161 -19.57 -9.54 2.40
C MET A 161 -19.67 -8.25 3.21
N ARG A 162 -20.75 -8.09 3.99
CA ARG A 162 -20.86 -7.00 4.96
C ARG A 162 -19.87 -7.19 6.10
N ASN A 163 -19.36 -6.06 6.62
CA ASN A 163 -18.48 -6.04 7.80
C ASN A 163 -17.21 -6.90 7.70
N TYR A 164 -16.69 -7.10 6.48
CA TYR A 164 -15.48 -7.90 6.25
C TYR A 164 -14.27 -7.37 7.05
N ASP A 165 -14.05 -6.05 7.05
CA ASP A 165 -12.93 -5.45 7.79
C ASP A 165 -13.08 -5.63 9.30
N GLN A 166 -14.31 -5.58 9.83
CA GLN A 166 -14.59 -5.87 11.24
C GLN A 166 -14.31 -7.35 11.58
N PHE A 167 -14.71 -8.27 10.69
CA PHE A 167 -14.39 -9.68 10.84
C PHE A 167 -12.87 -9.90 10.94
N ARG A 168 -12.11 -9.31 10.02
CA ARG A 168 -10.64 -9.39 10.00
C ARG A 168 -10.00 -8.80 11.26
N GLN A 169 -10.50 -7.65 11.74
CA GLN A 169 -10.01 -7.01 12.97
C GLN A 169 -10.29 -7.85 14.22
N LEU A 170 -11.46 -8.48 14.30
CA LEU A 170 -11.88 -9.27 15.45
C LEU A 170 -11.24 -10.66 15.52
N TYR A 171 -11.07 -11.32 14.37
CA TYR A 171 -10.68 -12.74 14.31
C TYR A 171 -9.29 -12.97 13.72
N GLY A 172 -8.69 -11.95 13.09
CA GLY A 172 -7.33 -11.99 12.55
C GLY A 172 -7.20 -12.67 11.18
N GLU A 173 -6.02 -12.55 10.61
CA GLU A 173 -5.69 -13.00 9.25
C GLU A 173 -5.86 -14.52 9.04
N MET A 174 -5.59 -15.32 10.06
CA MET A 174 -5.73 -16.77 9.95
C MET A 174 -7.19 -17.22 9.80
N GLU A 175 -8.12 -16.58 10.50
CA GLU A 175 -9.54 -16.86 10.34
C GLU A 175 -10.10 -16.26 9.04
N GLU A 176 -9.60 -15.11 8.62
CA GLU A 176 -9.88 -14.53 7.31
C GLU A 176 -9.54 -15.50 6.17
N ARG A 177 -8.33 -16.08 6.16
CA ARG A 177 -7.94 -17.08 5.16
C ARG A 177 -8.84 -18.32 5.16
N ARG A 178 -9.21 -18.79 6.35
CA ARG A 178 -10.13 -19.94 6.47
C ARG A 178 -11.53 -19.59 5.96
N LEU A 179 -12.01 -18.38 6.25
CA LEU A 179 -13.28 -17.88 5.74
C LEU A 179 -13.27 -17.83 4.21
N LEU A 180 -12.26 -17.23 3.61
CA LEU A 180 -12.15 -17.13 2.15
C LEU A 180 -12.09 -18.50 1.47
N HIS A 181 -11.36 -19.43 2.06
CA HIS A 181 -11.32 -20.83 1.57
C HIS A 181 -12.70 -21.49 1.70
N HIS A 182 -13.38 -21.33 2.83
CA HIS A 182 -14.73 -21.85 3.03
C HIS A 182 -15.70 -21.27 2.00
N LEU A 183 -15.70 -19.94 1.79
CA LEU A 183 -16.54 -19.30 0.77
C LEU A 183 -16.26 -19.88 -0.63
N SER A 184 -14.99 -20.03 -1.00
CA SER A 184 -14.65 -20.56 -2.32
C SER A 184 -15.14 -22.00 -2.52
N GLU A 185 -14.99 -22.87 -1.52
CA GLU A 185 -15.47 -24.25 -1.59
C GLU A 185 -17.01 -24.31 -1.77
N ARG A 186 -17.75 -23.47 -1.02
CA ARG A 186 -19.21 -23.43 -1.11
C ARG A 186 -19.69 -22.86 -2.44
N ILE A 187 -19.07 -21.81 -2.94
CA ILE A 187 -19.37 -21.27 -4.26
C ILE A 187 -19.10 -22.30 -5.35
N TYR A 188 -17.97 -23.03 -5.28
CA TYR A 188 -17.69 -24.13 -6.22
C TYR A 188 -18.75 -25.24 -6.19
N ALA A 189 -19.27 -25.58 -5.01
CA ALA A 189 -20.27 -26.64 -4.85
C ALA A 189 -21.62 -26.29 -5.50
N HIS A 190 -21.96 -24.99 -5.58
CA HIS A 190 -23.22 -24.52 -6.12
C HIS A 190 -23.16 -23.94 -7.53
N THR A 191 -21.97 -23.95 -8.15
CA THR A 191 -21.75 -23.49 -9.53
C THR A 191 -21.31 -24.63 -10.43
N ARG A 192 -21.67 -24.53 -11.72
CA ARG A 192 -21.27 -25.54 -12.72
C ARG A 192 -19.80 -25.37 -13.08
N LYS A 193 -19.21 -26.40 -13.68
CA LYS A 193 -17.83 -26.33 -14.16
C LYS A 193 -17.64 -25.29 -15.27
N SER A 194 -18.70 -25.01 -16.03
CA SER A 194 -18.74 -23.98 -17.07
C SER A 194 -18.80 -22.55 -16.50
N ASP A 195 -19.28 -22.38 -15.26
CA ASP A 195 -19.42 -21.07 -14.66
C ASP A 195 -18.07 -20.53 -14.23
N MET A 196 -17.84 -19.23 -14.44
CA MET A 196 -16.56 -18.58 -14.14
C MET A 196 -16.71 -17.79 -12.84
N ARG A 197 -15.76 -17.93 -11.95
CA ARG A 197 -15.78 -17.38 -10.59
C ARG A 197 -14.62 -16.43 -10.38
N PHE A 198 -14.91 -15.27 -9.79
CA PHE A 198 -13.96 -14.18 -9.65
C PHE A 198 -13.96 -13.63 -8.22
N ARG A 199 -12.79 -13.22 -7.77
CA ARG A 199 -12.63 -12.38 -6.61
C ARG A 199 -12.29 -10.97 -7.08
N VAL A 200 -13.28 -10.07 -7.01
CA VAL A 200 -13.19 -8.72 -7.57
C VAL A 200 -12.43 -7.79 -6.62
N ASP A 201 -12.69 -7.93 -5.32
CA ASP A 201 -12.02 -7.18 -4.25
C ASP A 201 -11.83 -8.11 -3.03
N LYS A 202 -11.26 -7.55 -1.95
CA LYS A 202 -11.04 -8.27 -0.68
C LYS A 202 -12.30 -8.98 -0.16
N ASP A 203 -13.46 -8.34 -0.30
CA ASP A 203 -14.76 -8.73 0.23
C ASP A 203 -15.83 -9.00 -0.83
N THR A 204 -15.46 -8.86 -2.13
CA THR A 204 -16.41 -8.89 -3.24
C THR A 204 -16.08 -10.01 -4.22
N PHE A 205 -17.09 -10.77 -4.57
CA PHE A 205 -17.03 -11.93 -5.48
C PHE A 205 -17.99 -11.73 -6.64
N ALA A 206 -17.69 -12.35 -7.77
CA ALA A 206 -18.55 -12.36 -8.93
C ALA A 206 -18.56 -13.72 -9.64
N ILE A 207 -19.66 -14.04 -10.32
CA ILE A 207 -19.85 -15.29 -11.07
C ILE A 207 -20.50 -14.95 -12.41
N ILE A 208 -19.90 -15.41 -13.50
CA ILE A 208 -20.56 -15.46 -14.82
C ILE A 208 -21.22 -16.82 -14.94
N LEU A 209 -22.55 -16.85 -14.98
CA LEU A 209 -23.38 -18.03 -15.11
C LEU A 209 -23.68 -18.27 -16.60
N THR A 210 -22.89 -19.10 -17.23
CA THR A 210 -23.01 -19.39 -18.66
C THR A 210 -24.28 -20.17 -18.98
N ASP A 211 -24.89 -19.89 -20.14
CA ASP A 211 -26.13 -20.53 -20.57
C ASP A 211 -27.23 -20.58 -19.48
N THR A 212 -27.31 -19.51 -18.65
CA THR A 212 -28.27 -19.41 -17.56
C THR A 212 -29.17 -18.19 -17.76
N PRO A 213 -30.49 -18.39 -17.96
CA PRO A 213 -31.46 -17.32 -18.04
C PRO A 213 -31.55 -16.54 -16.71
N PHE A 214 -31.86 -15.25 -16.80
CA PHE A 214 -31.96 -14.36 -15.64
C PHE A 214 -32.95 -14.86 -14.56
N GLU A 215 -34.04 -15.46 -14.97
CA GLU A 215 -35.05 -16.02 -14.05
C GLU A 215 -34.48 -17.11 -13.11
N HIS A 216 -33.35 -17.71 -13.46
CA HIS A 216 -32.71 -18.76 -12.66
C HIS A 216 -31.56 -18.27 -11.77
N VAL A 217 -31.19 -16.99 -11.84
CA VAL A 217 -30.09 -16.43 -11.03
C VAL A 217 -30.38 -16.52 -9.55
N HIS A 218 -31.61 -16.19 -9.14
CA HIS A 218 -32.04 -16.25 -7.75
C HIS A 218 -31.88 -17.64 -7.14
N ILE A 219 -32.08 -18.71 -7.93
CA ILE A 219 -31.93 -20.10 -7.43
C ILE A 219 -30.44 -20.37 -7.06
N VAL A 220 -29.52 -19.88 -7.87
CA VAL A 220 -28.07 -20.03 -7.59
C VAL A 220 -27.68 -19.16 -6.39
N GLN A 221 -28.18 -17.92 -6.36
CA GLN A 221 -27.97 -16.98 -5.26
C GLN A 221 -28.44 -17.55 -3.93
N GLU A 222 -29.70 -18.05 -3.84
CA GLU A 222 -30.26 -18.61 -2.61
C GLU A 222 -29.44 -19.80 -2.10
N LYS A 223 -29.06 -20.73 -2.99
CA LYS A 223 -28.25 -21.89 -2.61
C LYS A 223 -26.86 -21.50 -2.09
N ILE A 224 -26.24 -20.51 -2.70
CA ILE A 224 -24.96 -20.00 -2.23
C ILE A 224 -25.14 -19.30 -0.88
N ASP A 225 -26.13 -18.40 -0.75
CA ASP A 225 -26.39 -17.64 0.47
C ASP A 225 -26.69 -18.55 1.67
N GLU A 226 -27.52 -19.58 1.51
CA GLU A 226 -27.82 -20.54 2.57
C GLU A 226 -26.55 -21.23 3.11
N ASP A 227 -25.62 -21.57 2.23
CA ASP A 227 -24.42 -22.35 2.59
C ASP A 227 -23.26 -21.48 3.10
N ILE A 228 -23.18 -20.21 2.66
CA ILE A 228 -22.14 -19.28 3.10
C ILE A 228 -22.52 -18.41 4.30
N ARG A 229 -23.82 -18.37 4.65
CA ARG A 229 -24.34 -17.52 5.74
C ARG A 229 -23.78 -17.83 7.11
N THR A 230 -23.29 -19.06 7.34
CA THR A 230 -22.72 -19.45 8.63
C THR A 230 -21.30 -19.94 8.49
N PHE A 231 -20.40 -19.40 9.32
CA PHE A 231 -19.01 -19.81 9.36
C PHE A 231 -18.61 -20.25 10.79
N ARG A 232 -17.89 -21.38 10.88
CA ARG A 232 -17.40 -21.92 12.14
C ARG A 232 -15.93 -21.54 12.34
N LEU A 233 -15.67 -20.77 13.39
CA LEU A 233 -14.32 -20.41 13.83
C LEU A 233 -13.60 -21.62 14.43
N ARG A 234 -12.28 -21.53 14.58
CA ARG A 234 -11.43 -22.57 15.23
C ARG A 234 -11.87 -22.89 16.65
N ASN A 235 -12.38 -21.91 17.38
CA ASN A 235 -12.90 -22.07 18.74
C ASN A 235 -14.33 -22.66 18.79
N ASN A 236 -14.83 -23.21 17.69
CA ASN A 236 -16.18 -23.75 17.51
C ASN A 236 -17.33 -22.74 17.59
N LYS A 237 -17.04 -21.44 17.72
CA LYS A 237 -18.07 -20.40 17.67
C LYS A 237 -18.61 -20.26 16.24
N LEU A 238 -19.94 -20.21 16.09
CA LEU A 238 -20.59 -19.90 14.82
C LEU A 238 -20.72 -18.38 14.67
N VAL A 239 -20.36 -17.89 13.49
CA VAL A 239 -20.52 -16.49 13.07
C VAL A 239 -21.49 -16.45 11.92
N THR A 240 -22.49 -15.58 12.00
CA THR A 240 -23.41 -15.31 10.89
C THR A 240 -22.79 -14.25 9.99
N LEU A 241 -22.71 -14.56 8.71
CA LEU A 241 -22.24 -13.68 7.66
C LEU A 241 -23.43 -13.11 6.92
N THR A 242 -23.30 -11.89 6.43
CA THR A 242 -24.33 -11.21 5.64
C THR A 242 -23.71 -10.71 4.36
N PHE A 243 -24.42 -10.91 3.25
CA PHE A 243 -23.97 -10.50 1.93
C PHE A 243 -24.99 -9.58 1.27
N ASP A 244 -24.50 -8.62 0.50
CA ASP A 244 -25.27 -7.82 -0.44
C ASP A 244 -25.09 -8.40 -1.83
N TYR A 245 -26.18 -8.54 -2.56
CA TYR A 245 -26.21 -9.15 -3.89
C TYR A 245 -26.61 -8.12 -4.93
N GLY A 246 -26.06 -8.27 -6.13
CA GLY A 246 -26.48 -7.59 -7.34
C GLY A 246 -26.35 -8.56 -8.51
N ASP A 247 -27.30 -8.52 -9.40
CA ASP A 247 -27.37 -9.39 -10.56
C ASP A 247 -27.72 -8.61 -11.82
N SER A 248 -27.22 -9.07 -12.92
CA SER A 248 -27.48 -8.52 -14.25
C SER A 248 -27.41 -9.66 -15.28
N HIS A 249 -27.82 -9.40 -16.51
CA HIS A 249 -27.83 -10.40 -17.56
C HIS A 249 -27.55 -9.82 -18.92
N PHE A 250 -27.20 -10.67 -19.85
CA PHE A 250 -27.06 -10.29 -21.25
C PHE A 250 -28.46 -10.08 -21.86
N ASP A 251 -28.63 -8.92 -22.50
CA ASP A 251 -29.77 -8.57 -23.34
C ASP A 251 -29.21 -8.09 -24.71
N ASP A 252 -29.89 -8.44 -25.79
CA ASP A 252 -29.51 -8.05 -27.16
C ASP A 252 -29.54 -6.52 -27.37
N THR A 253 -30.21 -5.77 -26.49
CA THR A 253 -30.29 -4.31 -26.52
C THR A 253 -29.05 -3.62 -25.94
N LEU A 254 -28.24 -4.34 -25.17
CA LEU A 254 -27.04 -3.80 -24.56
C LEU A 254 -25.94 -3.53 -25.63
N GLU A 255 -25.35 -2.35 -25.55
CA GLU A 255 -24.25 -1.97 -26.44
C GLU A 255 -22.89 -2.40 -25.89
N ASN A 256 -22.72 -2.34 -24.56
CA ASN A 256 -21.45 -2.58 -23.89
C ASN A 256 -21.58 -3.64 -22.81
N TYR A 257 -20.57 -4.50 -22.69
CA TYR A 257 -20.48 -5.50 -21.63
C TYR A 257 -20.25 -4.87 -20.23
N GLU A 258 -19.69 -3.66 -20.20
CA GLU A 258 -19.44 -2.92 -18.95
C GLU A 258 -20.74 -2.57 -18.23
N ASP A 259 -21.84 -2.36 -18.96
CA ASP A 259 -23.13 -2.04 -18.38
C ASP A 259 -23.61 -3.17 -17.45
N ILE A 260 -23.36 -4.44 -17.82
CA ILE A 260 -23.70 -5.61 -17.00
C ILE A 260 -22.96 -5.57 -15.65
N PHE A 261 -21.69 -5.19 -15.67
CA PHE A 261 -20.87 -5.06 -14.45
C PHE A 261 -21.34 -3.90 -13.58
N VAL A 262 -21.61 -2.75 -14.22
CA VAL A 262 -22.04 -1.52 -13.53
C VAL A 262 -23.39 -1.74 -12.85
N ASP A 263 -24.37 -2.31 -13.54
CA ASP A 263 -25.71 -2.58 -13.00
C ASP A 263 -25.65 -3.47 -11.75
N ALA A 264 -24.94 -4.59 -11.83
CA ALA A 264 -24.79 -5.48 -10.69
C ALA A 264 -24.06 -4.82 -9.51
N LYS A 265 -23.02 -4.01 -9.80
CA LYS A 265 -22.25 -3.29 -8.79
C LYS A 265 -23.10 -2.23 -8.08
N GLU A 266 -23.89 -1.46 -8.81
CA GLU A 266 -24.77 -0.44 -8.23
C GLU A 266 -25.79 -1.06 -7.27
N GLN A 267 -26.35 -2.22 -7.60
CA GLN A 267 -27.27 -2.94 -6.71
C GLN A 267 -26.58 -3.37 -5.41
N VAL A 268 -25.33 -3.90 -5.50
CA VAL A 268 -24.55 -4.26 -4.32
C VAL A 268 -24.28 -3.03 -3.45
N ASP A 269 -23.91 -1.90 -4.04
CA ASP A 269 -23.55 -0.69 -3.30
C ASP A 269 -24.77 0.01 -2.69
N GLN A 270 -25.95 -0.06 -3.32
CA GLN A 270 -27.23 0.48 -2.78
C GLN A 270 -27.73 -0.30 -1.56
N ASN A 271 -27.52 -1.60 -1.51
CA ASN A 271 -27.94 -2.44 -0.38
C ASN A 271 -27.06 -2.25 0.87
N VAL A 272 -25.92 -1.54 0.75
CA VAL A 272 -25.01 -1.21 1.86
C VAL A 272 -25.50 -0.02 2.70
N SER A 273 -26.57 0.70 2.30
CA SER A 273 -27.07 1.92 2.94
C SER A 273 -27.88 1.64 4.22
#